data_69e00ee933e995d00a4e17df475d20c8
#
_entry.id   69e00ee933e995d00a4e17df475d20c8
#
_cell.length_a   1.000
_cell.length_b   1.000
_cell.length_c   1.000
_cell.angle_alpha   90.00
_cell.angle_beta   90.00
_cell.angle_gamma   90.00
#
_symmetry.space_group_name_H-M   'P 1'
#
loop_
_entity.id
_entity.type
_entity.pdbx_description
1 polymer ?
#
loop_
_entity_poly.entity_id
_entity_poly.type
_entity_poly.pdbx_seq_one_letter_code
_entity_poly.pdbx_strand_id
1 'polypeptide(L)'
;INDSLVYVYSQDASVLGGSMGEMHAKKITRIYDMAMKMGAPVIGLIDCAGLRLQEASDALNAFGELYLKQSLASGVVPQISAVFGSCGGGLAVVPALSDFAFIEESKGKMFVNSPNAIDGNRIEKCDTSSAAFQADENGCIDATGTEDEILADIRELVGMLPLNNEGDVYTDECADDLNRACESMDAMK
;
A
#
# COMPACT_ATOMS: atom_id res chain seq x y z
N ILE A 1 5.36 -1.44 16.90
CA ILE A 1 4.43 -2.57 16.83
C ILE A 1 5.16 -3.79 17.40
N ASN A 2 4.60 -4.47 18.40
CA ASN A 2 5.18 -5.69 18.99
C ASN A 2 6.67 -5.52 19.36
N ASP A 3 7.00 -4.41 20.04
CA ASP A 3 8.36 -3.97 20.41
C ASP A 3 9.31 -3.67 19.24
N SER A 4 8.83 -3.75 18.00
CA SER A 4 9.59 -3.37 16.80
C SER A 4 9.33 -1.93 16.39
N LEU A 5 10.41 -1.24 15.99
CA LEU A 5 10.30 0.10 15.41
C LEU A 5 9.67 0.02 14.03
N VAL A 6 8.69 0.86 13.77
CA VAL A 6 8.10 1.06 12.46
C VAL A 6 7.93 2.56 12.19
N TYR A 7 7.94 2.96 10.94
CA TYR A 7 7.62 4.31 10.53
C TYR A 7 6.26 4.34 9.84
N VAL A 8 5.38 5.19 10.32
CA VAL A 8 4.00 5.28 9.83
C VAL A 8 3.73 6.71 9.34
N TYR A 9 3.09 6.84 8.19
CA TYR A 9 2.44 8.07 7.79
C TYR A 9 0.94 7.81 7.57
N SER A 10 0.13 8.81 7.90
CA SER A 10 -1.32 8.77 7.70
C SER A 10 -1.76 10.04 6.99
N GLN A 11 -2.62 9.90 6.01
CA GLN A 11 -3.20 11.00 5.26
C GLN A 11 -4.57 11.38 5.84
N ASP A 12 -4.85 12.66 5.89
CA ASP A 12 -6.10 13.22 6.40
C ASP A 12 -6.91 13.83 5.26
N ALA A 13 -7.94 13.12 4.83
CA ALA A 13 -8.83 13.58 3.76
C ALA A 13 -9.67 14.80 4.14
N SER A 14 -9.79 15.14 5.41
CA SER A 14 -10.53 16.34 5.86
C SER A 14 -9.87 17.64 5.39
N VAL A 15 -8.57 17.60 5.08
CA VAL A 15 -7.80 18.75 4.60
C VAL A 15 -7.57 18.62 3.09
N LEU A 16 -8.27 19.40 2.31
CA LEU A 16 -8.17 19.44 0.84
C LEU A 16 -8.32 18.05 0.17
N GLY A 17 -9.17 17.20 0.72
CA GLY A 17 -9.34 15.82 0.24
C GLY A 17 -8.09 14.95 0.38
N GLY A 18 -7.21 15.26 1.34
CA GLY A 18 -5.95 14.56 1.52
C GLY A 18 -4.94 14.80 0.38
N SER A 19 -5.24 15.70 -0.57
CA SER A 19 -4.44 15.88 -1.80
C SER A 19 -2.97 16.16 -1.50
N MET A 20 -2.10 15.50 -2.28
CA MET A 20 -0.66 15.58 -2.10
C MET A 20 -0.06 16.80 -2.83
N GLY A 21 0.52 17.69 -2.04
CA GLY A 21 1.37 18.78 -2.50
C GLY A 21 2.83 18.54 -2.13
N GLU A 22 3.70 19.49 -2.46
CA GLU A 22 5.15 19.41 -2.24
C GLU A 22 5.50 19.10 -0.78
N MET A 23 4.97 19.87 0.17
CA MET A 23 5.29 19.69 1.59
C MET A 23 4.71 18.39 2.18
N HIS A 24 3.56 17.94 1.68
CA HIS A 24 3.01 16.65 2.06
C HIS A 24 3.96 15.52 1.64
N ALA A 25 4.39 15.50 0.39
CA ALA A 25 5.32 14.50 -0.10
C ALA A 25 6.69 14.58 0.61
N LYS A 26 7.23 15.77 0.87
CA LYS A 26 8.48 15.94 1.63
C LYS A 26 8.41 15.34 3.03
N LYS A 27 7.26 15.36 3.69
CA LYS A 27 7.10 14.70 4.98
C LYS A 27 7.19 13.17 4.82
N ILE A 28 6.56 12.60 3.80
CA ILE A 28 6.59 11.16 3.54
C ILE A 28 8.01 10.73 3.12
N THR A 29 8.66 11.44 2.21
CA THR A 29 10.04 11.14 1.78
C THR A 29 11.03 11.19 2.95
N ARG A 30 10.80 12.10 3.89
CA ARG A 30 11.60 12.16 5.13
C ARG A 30 11.39 10.94 6.02
N ILE A 31 10.18 10.39 6.07
CA ILE A 31 9.89 9.14 6.78
C ILE A 31 10.66 7.98 6.14
N TYR A 32 10.67 7.88 4.80
CA TYR A 32 11.47 6.89 4.08
C TYR A 32 12.97 7.00 4.39
N ASP A 33 13.51 8.22 4.40
CA ASP A 33 14.92 8.45 4.75
C ASP A 33 15.26 7.96 6.16
N MET A 34 14.37 8.22 7.12
CA MET A 34 14.56 7.76 8.49
C MET A 34 14.40 6.23 8.59
N ALA A 35 13.42 5.66 7.93
CA ALA A 35 13.15 4.22 7.93
C ALA A 35 14.33 3.44 7.34
N MET A 36 14.83 3.83 6.18
CA MET A 36 16.01 3.22 5.56
C MET A 36 17.27 3.34 6.44
N LYS A 37 17.45 4.50 7.09
CA LYS A 37 18.58 4.70 7.99
C LYS A 37 18.53 3.83 9.25
N MET A 38 17.33 3.55 9.75
CA MET A 38 17.09 2.76 10.95
C MET A 38 16.86 1.28 10.65
N GLY A 39 16.71 0.90 9.37
CA GLY A 39 16.37 -0.46 8.98
C GLY A 39 15.01 -0.89 9.50
N ALA A 40 13.98 -0.07 9.34
CA ALA A 40 12.66 -0.30 9.90
C ALA A 40 11.55 -0.19 8.83
N PRO A 41 10.47 -1.00 8.92
CA PRO A 41 9.37 -0.98 7.98
C PRO A 41 8.68 0.38 7.86
N VAL A 42 8.13 0.66 6.66
CA VAL A 42 7.29 1.84 6.39
C VAL A 42 5.85 1.40 6.17
N ILE A 43 4.92 2.03 6.88
CA ILE A 43 3.49 1.78 6.75
C ILE A 43 2.82 3.07 6.30
N GLY A 44 2.11 3.04 5.17
CA GLY A 44 1.30 4.13 4.65
C GLY A 44 -0.19 3.88 4.86
N LEU A 45 -0.85 4.76 5.63
CA LEU A 45 -2.31 4.79 5.78
C LEU A 45 -2.84 5.86 4.83
N ILE A 46 -3.47 5.42 3.74
CA ILE A 46 -3.76 6.24 2.56
C ILE A 46 -5.22 6.66 2.52
N ASP A 47 -5.44 7.96 2.46
CA ASP A 47 -6.72 8.58 2.09
C ASP A 47 -6.44 9.92 1.39
N CYS A 48 -6.30 9.88 0.06
CA CYS A 48 -5.82 11.01 -0.73
C CYS A 48 -6.47 11.03 -2.11
N ALA A 49 -7.10 12.13 -2.43
CA ALA A 49 -7.73 12.34 -3.74
C ALA A 49 -6.74 12.41 -4.93
N GLY A 50 -5.44 12.45 -4.66
CA GLY A 50 -4.39 12.54 -5.67
C GLY A 50 -3.58 13.82 -5.60
N LEU A 51 -3.12 14.31 -6.76
CA LEU A 51 -2.30 15.51 -6.89
C LEU A 51 -3.04 16.78 -6.44
N ARG A 52 -2.37 17.63 -5.66
CA ARG A 52 -2.86 18.97 -5.35
C ARG A 52 -2.65 19.90 -6.54
N LEU A 53 -3.69 20.09 -7.35
CA LEU A 53 -3.62 20.83 -8.62
C LEU A 53 -3.15 22.27 -8.45
N GLN A 54 -3.40 22.90 -7.31
CA GLN A 54 -2.99 24.28 -7.02
C GLN A 54 -1.47 24.46 -6.95
N GLU A 55 -0.73 23.40 -6.68
CA GLU A 55 0.74 23.40 -6.62
C GLU A 55 1.39 22.95 -7.94
N ALA A 56 0.58 22.55 -8.94
CA ALA A 56 1.00 22.25 -10.31
C ALA A 56 2.27 21.38 -10.41
N SER A 57 3.34 21.94 -11.01
CA SER A 57 4.60 21.23 -11.24
C SER A 57 5.32 20.80 -9.95
N ASP A 58 5.18 21.57 -8.87
CA ASP A 58 5.86 21.28 -7.60
C ASP A 58 5.26 20.03 -6.95
N ALA A 59 3.93 19.89 -6.99
CA ALA A 59 3.27 18.66 -6.54
C ALA A 59 3.61 17.47 -7.45
N LEU A 60 3.72 17.66 -8.76
CA LEU A 60 4.10 16.60 -9.68
C LEU A 60 5.53 16.11 -9.45
N ASN A 61 6.47 17.04 -9.25
CA ASN A 61 7.84 16.71 -8.89
C ASN A 61 7.92 15.93 -7.57
N ALA A 62 7.08 16.30 -6.61
CA ALA A 62 7.00 15.65 -5.32
C ALA A 62 6.57 14.18 -5.41
N PHE A 63 5.69 13.83 -6.33
CA PHE A 63 5.38 12.42 -6.61
C PHE A 63 6.61 11.66 -7.14
N GLY A 64 7.39 12.27 -8.02
CA GLY A 64 8.63 11.68 -8.52
C GLY A 64 9.63 11.38 -7.38
N GLU A 65 9.78 12.31 -6.44
CA GLU A 65 10.62 12.12 -5.26
C GLU A 65 10.11 10.96 -4.38
N LEU A 66 8.80 10.84 -4.18
CA LEU A 66 8.20 9.74 -3.42
C LEU A 66 8.45 8.39 -4.08
N TYR A 67 8.21 8.26 -5.38
CA TYR A 67 8.48 7.03 -6.12
C TYR A 67 9.96 6.63 -6.09
N LEU A 68 10.86 7.62 -6.19
CA LEU A 68 12.29 7.36 -6.04
C LEU A 68 12.60 6.77 -4.66
N LYS A 69 12.04 7.33 -3.58
CA LYS A 69 12.25 6.81 -2.22
C LYS A 69 11.70 5.40 -2.04
N GLN A 70 10.50 5.11 -2.55
CA GLN A 70 9.94 3.77 -2.53
C GLN A 70 10.82 2.77 -3.29
N SER A 71 11.28 3.16 -4.48
CA SER A 71 12.15 2.31 -5.29
C SER A 71 13.50 2.02 -4.60
N LEU A 72 14.06 3.01 -3.90
CA LEU A 72 15.30 2.83 -3.13
C LEU A 72 15.10 1.99 -1.87
N ALA A 73 13.91 2.02 -1.27
CA ALA A 73 13.55 1.24 -0.10
C ALA A 73 13.19 -0.21 -0.43
N SER A 74 12.85 -0.48 -1.70
CA SER A 74 12.47 -1.83 -2.16
C SER A 74 13.60 -2.83 -1.94
N GLY A 75 13.29 -3.94 -1.26
CA GLY A 75 14.26 -4.96 -0.87
C GLY A 75 15.21 -4.54 0.26
N VAL A 76 15.06 -3.34 0.82
CA VAL A 76 15.84 -2.86 1.99
C VAL A 76 15.01 -2.92 3.26
N VAL A 77 13.82 -2.34 3.25
CA VAL A 77 12.86 -2.38 4.35
C VAL A 77 11.47 -2.74 3.83
N PRO A 78 10.64 -3.48 4.59
CA PRO A 78 9.26 -3.76 4.20
C PRO A 78 8.44 -2.47 4.03
N GLN A 79 7.65 -2.44 2.96
CA GLN A 79 6.75 -1.35 2.63
C GLN A 79 5.32 -1.86 2.59
N ILE A 80 4.46 -1.33 3.45
CA ILE A 80 3.06 -1.74 3.60
C ILE A 80 2.17 -0.54 3.32
N SER A 81 1.18 -0.70 2.47
CA SER A 81 0.18 0.33 2.18
C SER A 81 -1.22 -0.16 2.54
N ALA A 82 -2.02 0.70 3.18
CA ALA A 82 -3.43 0.45 3.47
C ALA A 82 -4.28 1.64 2.99
N VAL A 83 -5.21 1.38 2.09
CA VAL A 83 -6.10 2.37 1.50
C VAL A 83 -7.42 2.37 2.26
N PHE A 84 -7.66 3.40 3.08
CA PHE A 84 -8.87 3.54 3.89
C PHE A 84 -9.94 4.45 3.27
N GLY A 85 -9.59 5.15 2.22
CA GLY A 85 -10.50 6.02 1.48
C GLY A 85 -10.06 6.13 0.03
N SER A 86 -9.84 7.33 -0.46
CA SER A 86 -9.39 7.52 -1.84
C SER A 86 -7.89 7.29 -2.01
N CYS A 87 -7.52 6.64 -3.10
CA CYS A 87 -6.16 6.54 -3.59
C CYS A 87 -6.17 6.85 -5.09
N GLY A 88 -6.16 8.15 -5.42
CA GLY A 88 -6.42 8.62 -6.78
C GLY A 88 -5.19 9.11 -7.54
N GLY A 89 -5.25 8.98 -8.85
CA GLY A 89 -4.24 9.50 -9.76
C GLY A 89 -2.86 8.85 -9.58
N GLY A 90 -1.82 9.65 -9.56
CA GLY A 90 -0.45 9.19 -9.33
C GLY A 90 -0.25 8.46 -8.01
N LEU A 91 -1.08 8.75 -6.99
CA LEU A 91 -0.94 8.06 -5.71
C LEU A 91 -1.24 6.56 -5.79
N ALA A 92 -2.06 6.11 -6.74
CA ALA A 92 -2.33 4.68 -6.94
C ALA A 92 -1.06 3.86 -7.26
N VAL A 93 0.01 4.51 -7.67
CA VAL A 93 1.32 3.86 -7.86
C VAL A 93 1.97 3.48 -6.53
N VAL A 94 1.65 4.18 -5.45
CA VAL A 94 2.25 3.94 -4.12
C VAL A 94 1.92 2.55 -3.57
N PRO A 95 0.65 2.12 -3.49
CA PRO A 95 0.33 0.74 -3.12
C PRO A 95 0.92 -0.28 -4.08
N ALA A 96 0.92 0.00 -5.39
CA ALA A 96 1.45 -0.91 -6.39
C ALA A 96 2.99 -1.09 -6.32
N LEU A 97 3.71 -0.17 -5.69
CA LEU A 97 5.15 -0.28 -5.41
C LEU A 97 5.45 -0.82 -4.01
N SER A 98 4.45 -1.02 -3.17
CA SER A 98 4.61 -1.59 -1.84
C SER A 98 4.76 -3.11 -1.90
N ASP A 99 5.35 -3.71 -0.87
CA ASP A 99 5.48 -5.17 -0.77
C ASP A 99 4.14 -5.82 -0.41
N PHE A 100 3.30 -5.11 0.37
CA PHE A 100 1.94 -5.53 0.74
C PHE A 100 0.98 -4.35 0.64
N ALA A 101 -0.19 -4.61 0.06
CA ALA A 101 -1.23 -3.61 -0.14
C ALA A 101 -2.59 -4.11 0.36
N PHE A 102 -3.22 -3.31 1.20
CA PHE A 102 -4.54 -3.54 1.78
C PHE A 102 -5.52 -2.45 1.34
N ILE A 103 -6.81 -2.76 1.28
CA ILE A 103 -7.84 -1.79 0.98
C ILE A 103 -9.09 -2.04 1.82
N GLU A 104 -9.66 -0.98 2.39
CA GLU A 104 -10.91 -1.05 3.12
C GLU A 104 -12.06 -1.36 2.16
N GLU A 105 -12.87 -2.36 2.49
CA GLU A 105 -13.82 -3.00 1.57
C GLU A 105 -14.96 -2.10 1.09
N SER A 106 -15.41 -1.14 1.91
CA SER A 106 -16.59 -0.32 1.65
C SER A 106 -16.29 1.07 1.10
N LYS A 107 -15.22 1.71 1.60
CA LYS A 107 -14.85 3.09 1.28
C LYS A 107 -13.60 3.19 0.42
N GLY A 108 -12.75 2.17 0.49
CA GLY A 108 -11.48 2.13 -0.22
C GLY A 108 -11.68 2.21 -1.74
N LYS A 109 -10.97 3.14 -2.38
CA LYS A 109 -11.00 3.34 -3.84
C LYS A 109 -9.58 3.55 -4.35
N MET A 110 -9.15 2.72 -5.29
CA MET A 110 -7.85 2.86 -5.93
C MET A 110 -8.02 2.99 -7.45
N PHE A 111 -7.48 4.06 -8.03
CA PHE A 111 -7.61 4.33 -9.46
C PHE A 111 -6.56 5.33 -9.96
N VAL A 112 -6.03 5.13 -11.14
CA VAL A 112 -5.22 6.14 -11.85
C VAL A 112 -6.14 7.14 -12.53
N ASN A 113 -7.09 6.66 -13.31
CA ASN A 113 -8.15 7.47 -13.91
C ASN A 113 -9.48 7.15 -13.25
N SER A 114 -10.29 8.17 -13.00
CA SER A 114 -11.64 7.96 -12.46
C SER A 114 -12.40 6.92 -13.31
N PRO A 115 -13.09 5.95 -12.70
CA PRO A 115 -13.88 4.96 -13.42
C PRO A 115 -14.87 5.59 -14.43
N ASN A 116 -15.43 6.75 -14.09
CA ASN A 116 -16.34 7.48 -14.96
C ASN A 116 -15.68 8.10 -16.21
N ALA A 117 -14.35 8.20 -16.23
CA ALA A 117 -13.60 8.68 -17.39
C ALA A 117 -13.35 7.57 -18.42
N ILE A 118 -13.62 6.32 -18.08
CA ILE A 118 -13.42 5.16 -18.93
C ILE A 118 -14.76 4.78 -19.56
N ASP A 119 -14.87 4.90 -20.89
CA ASP A 119 -16.14 4.67 -21.61
C ASP A 119 -16.72 3.27 -21.37
N GLY A 120 -15.90 2.23 -21.35
CA GLY A 120 -16.33 0.86 -21.07
C GLY A 120 -17.01 0.73 -19.70
N ASN A 121 -16.42 1.28 -18.66
CA ASN A 121 -16.97 1.23 -17.30
C ASN A 121 -18.34 1.93 -17.19
N ARG A 122 -18.50 3.03 -17.93
CA ARG A 122 -19.77 3.76 -17.94
C ARG A 122 -20.90 2.97 -18.60
N ILE A 123 -20.57 2.19 -19.64
CA ILE A 123 -21.52 1.33 -20.35
C ILE A 123 -21.86 0.11 -19.49
N GLU A 124 -20.87 -0.56 -18.94
CA GLU A 124 -21.03 -1.79 -18.16
C GLU A 124 -21.40 -1.54 -16.69
N LYS A 125 -21.38 -0.27 -16.26
CA LYS A 125 -21.57 0.14 -14.85
C LYS A 125 -20.61 -0.56 -13.88
N CYS A 126 -19.40 -0.82 -14.34
CA CYS A 126 -18.35 -1.43 -13.54
C CYS A 126 -17.57 -0.36 -12.76
N ASP A 127 -17.44 -0.53 -11.45
CA ASP A 127 -16.58 0.33 -10.62
C ASP A 127 -15.19 -0.29 -10.49
N THR A 128 -14.34 -0.03 -11.46
CA THR A 128 -12.96 -0.50 -11.49
C THR A 128 -12.06 0.10 -10.39
N SER A 129 -12.57 1.04 -9.59
CA SER A 129 -11.84 1.59 -8.44
C SER A 129 -12.16 0.87 -7.13
N SER A 130 -13.18 0.01 -7.11
CA SER A 130 -13.65 -0.64 -5.88
C SER A 130 -12.64 -1.63 -5.32
N ALA A 131 -12.68 -1.83 -4.01
CA ALA A 131 -11.84 -2.80 -3.31
C ALA A 131 -11.94 -4.20 -3.92
N ALA A 132 -13.18 -4.68 -4.17
CA ALA A 132 -13.43 -5.98 -4.78
C ALA A 132 -12.78 -6.11 -6.17
N PHE A 133 -12.90 -5.08 -7.04
CA PHE A 133 -12.28 -5.13 -8.36
C PHE A 133 -10.74 -5.18 -8.26
N GLN A 134 -10.16 -4.38 -7.38
CA GLN A 134 -8.70 -4.29 -7.23
C GLN A 134 -8.10 -5.57 -6.62
N ALA A 135 -8.84 -6.27 -5.76
CA ALA A 135 -8.41 -7.53 -5.16
C ALA A 135 -8.68 -8.74 -6.08
N ASP A 136 -9.92 -8.89 -6.54
CA ASP A 136 -10.37 -10.14 -7.18
C ASP A 136 -10.04 -10.18 -8.68
N GLU A 137 -10.15 -9.03 -9.38
CA GLU A 137 -10.00 -8.98 -10.83
C GLU A 137 -8.61 -8.48 -11.26
N ASN A 138 -8.06 -7.52 -10.53
CA ASN A 138 -6.81 -6.86 -10.89
C ASN A 138 -5.59 -7.45 -10.16
N GLY A 139 -5.79 -8.02 -8.97
CA GLY A 139 -4.73 -8.61 -8.16
C GLY A 139 -3.70 -7.60 -7.65
N CYS A 140 -4.07 -6.31 -7.58
CA CYS A 140 -3.19 -5.25 -7.06
C CYS A 140 -3.25 -5.10 -5.54
N ILE A 141 -4.17 -5.79 -4.88
CA ILE A 141 -4.43 -5.73 -3.45
C ILE A 141 -4.35 -7.15 -2.90
N ASP A 142 -3.58 -7.31 -1.82
CA ASP A 142 -3.36 -8.60 -1.17
C ASP A 142 -4.52 -9.03 -0.27
N ALA A 143 -5.14 -8.07 0.42
CA ALA A 143 -6.31 -8.35 1.27
C ALA A 143 -7.24 -7.14 1.41
N THR A 144 -8.52 -7.45 1.63
CA THR A 144 -9.58 -6.48 1.91
C THR A 144 -10.21 -6.78 3.26
N GLY A 145 -10.76 -5.77 3.91
CA GLY A 145 -11.44 -5.91 5.20
C GLY A 145 -11.91 -4.58 5.72
N THR A 146 -12.43 -4.57 6.93
CA THR A 146 -12.72 -3.35 7.69
C THR A 146 -11.42 -2.67 8.13
N GLU A 147 -11.50 -1.40 8.52
CA GLU A 147 -10.35 -0.65 9.04
C GLU A 147 -9.67 -1.34 10.23
N ASP A 148 -10.46 -1.87 11.17
CA ASP A 148 -9.94 -2.56 12.35
C ASP A 148 -9.25 -3.90 12.00
N GLU A 149 -9.82 -4.67 11.06
CA GLU A 149 -9.24 -5.92 10.57
C GLU A 149 -7.91 -5.65 9.86
N ILE A 150 -7.86 -4.70 8.93
CA ILE A 150 -6.62 -4.32 8.24
C ILE A 150 -5.53 -3.87 9.21
N LEU A 151 -5.88 -3.08 10.21
CA LEU A 151 -4.90 -2.66 11.23
C LEU A 151 -4.41 -3.83 12.09
N ALA A 152 -5.25 -4.85 12.34
CA ALA A 152 -4.85 -6.07 13.03
C ALA A 152 -3.91 -6.92 12.14
N ASP A 153 -4.27 -7.10 10.87
CA ASP A 153 -3.47 -7.85 9.89
C ASP A 153 -2.08 -7.22 9.68
N ILE A 154 -2.00 -5.89 9.60
CA ILE A 154 -0.71 -5.18 9.52
C ILE A 154 0.13 -5.43 10.77
N ARG A 155 -0.47 -5.48 11.96
CA ARG A 155 0.27 -5.79 13.20
C ARG A 155 0.82 -7.21 13.20
N GLU A 156 0.02 -8.16 12.73
CA GLU A 156 0.44 -9.56 12.61
C GLU A 156 1.55 -9.69 11.56
N LEU A 157 1.36 -9.11 10.38
CA LEU A 157 2.33 -9.11 9.30
C LEU A 157 3.68 -8.54 9.71
N VAL A 158 3.71 -7.39 10.41
CA VAL A 158 4.96 -6.82 10.95
C VAL A 158 5.64 -7.75 11.95
N GLY A 159 4.87 -8.56 12.69
CA GLY A 159 5.41 -9.56 13.62
C GLY A 159 6.06 -10.76 12.91
N MET A 160 5.70 -11.04 11.67
CA MET A 160 6.21 -12.15 10.87
C MET A 160 7.36 -11.75 9.93
N LEU A 161 7.43 -10.48 9.54
CA LEU A 161 8.44 -9.99 8.59
C LEU A 161 9.77 -9.67 9.28
N PRO A 162 10.91 -9.87 8.60
CA PRO A 162 12.16 -9.26 9.03
C PRO A 162 12.04 -7.73 8.95
N LEU A 163 12.67 -6.98 9.86
CA LEU A 163 12.59 -5.52 9.87
C LEU A 163 13.32 -4.87 8.69
N ASN A 164 14.31 -5.56 8.15
CA ASN A 164 15.12 -5.11 7.01
C ASN A 164 15.88 -6.29 6.40
N ASN A 165 16.59 -6.05 5.30
CA ASN A 165 17.33 -7.05 4.56
C ASN A 165 18.64 -7.52 5.23
N GLU A 166 19.05 -6.92 6.33
CA GLU A 166 20.20 -7.35 7.16
C GLU A 166 19.76 -8.18 8.36
N GLY A 167 18.44 -8.34 8.57
CA GLY A 167 17.88 -9.15 9.65
C GLY A 167 18.18 -10.64 9.48
N ASP A 168 18.29 -11.35 10.60
CA ASP A 168 18.46 -12.80 10.59
C ASP A 168 17.22 -13.46 9.96
N VAL A 169 17.46 -14.51 9.18
CA VAL A 169 16.38 -15.35 8.64
C VAL A 169 15.71 -16.05 9.81
N TYR A 170 14.42 -15.76 10.01
CA TYR A 170 13.62 -16.46 11.00
C TYR A 170 13.43 -17.91 10.55
N THR A 171 13.99 -18.86 11.28
CA THR A 171 13.81 -20.28 11.03
C THR A 171 13.00 -20.88 12.16
N ASP A 172 11.70 -21.06 11.93
CA ASP A 172 10.87 -21.90 12.78
C ASP A 172 11.18 -23.38 12.52
N GLU A 173 11.21 -24.17 13.58
CA GLU A 173 11.22 -25.63 13.43
C GLU A 173 9.87 -26.04 12.82
N CYS A 174 9.87 -26.30 11.53
CA CYS A 174 8.70 -26.81 10.83
C CYS A 174 8.57 -28.31 11.06
N ALA A 175 7.51 -28.73 11.76
CA ALA A 175 7.17 -30.15 11.94
C ALA A 175 6.37 -30.73 10.74
N ASP A 176 6.14 -29.94 9.70
CA ASP A 176 5.39 -30.37 8.52
C ASP A 176 6.26 -31.29 7.64
N ASP A 177 5.67 -32.37 7.13
CA ASP A 177 6.38 -33.28 6.22
C ASP A 177 6.64 -32.57 4.88
N LEU A 178 7.91 -32.39 4.53
CA LEU A 178 8.34 -31.79 3.26
C LEU A 178 7.82 -32.53 2.03
N ASN A 179 7.42 -33.80 2.18
CA ASN A 179 6.83 -34.61 1.11
C ASN A 179 5.31 -34.72 1.20
N ARG A 180 4.67 -33.89 2.01
CA ARG A 180 3.21 -33.86 2.11
C ARG A 180 2.57 -33.58 0.75
N ALA A 181 1.66 -34.44 0.31
CA ALA A 181 0.90 -34.23 -0.90
C ALA A 181 -0.12 -33.10 -0.70
N CYS A 182 -0.13 -32.12 -1.59
CA CYS A 182 -1.10 -31.03 -1.62
C CYS A 182 -2.22 -31.38 -2.62
N GLU A 183 -3.15 -32.22 -2.22
CA GLU A 183 -4.27 -32.67 -3.07
C GLU A 183 -5.14 -31.52 -3.60
N SER A 184 -5.20 -30.39 -2.87
CA SER A 184 -5.94 -29.21 -3.29
C SER A 184 -5.35 -28.50 -4.50
N MET A 185 -4.07 -28.69 -4.82
CA MET A 185 -3.42 -28.08 -5.98
C MET A 185 -3.83 -28.74 -7.31
N ASP A 186 -4.32 -29.98 -7.28
CA ASP A 186 -4.83 -30.67 -8.48
C ASP A 186 -6.13 -30.04 -9.02
N ALA A 187 -6.81 -29.23 -8.21
CA ALA A 187 -8.05 -28.55 -8.59
C ALA A 187 -7.81 -27.18 -9.27
N MET A 188 -6.59 -26.70 -9.31
CA MET A 188 -6.22 -25.48 -10.05
C MET A 188 -6.12 -25.79 -11.55
N LYS A 189 -7.21 -25.53 -12.28
CA LYS A 189 -7.27 -25.62 -13.75
C LYS A 189 -7.26 -24.26 -14.35
#